data_fc63cd4cedaca4f2a13726508e88d86f
#
_entry.id   fc63cd4cedaca4f2a13726508e88d86f
#
_cell.length_a   1.000
_cell.length_b   1.000
_cell.length_c   1.000
_cell.angle_alpha   90.00
_cell.angle_beta   90.00
_cell.angle_gamma   90.00
#
_symmetry.space_group_name_H-M   'P 1'
#
loop_
_entity.id
_entity.type
_entity.pdbx_description
1 polymer ?
#
loop_
_entity_poly.entity_id
_entity_poly.type
_entity_poly.pdbx_seq_one_letter_code
_entity_poly.pdbx_strand_id
1 'polypeptide(L)'
;MDREDRIPRVVIAEDDDDMRNVLCELVSGLGVEVSPASSGGDLIMLLTDDNPVDLLITDVRMPWMTGFQVALSARNSGLRVPIIIVTAFPDDHLRAQVEHLGSAVLLAKPFRPEELLSLIRARLPAPVATA
;
A
#
# COMPACT_ATOMS: atom_id res chain seq x y z
N MET A 1 2.75 -17.70 16.79
CA MET A 1 2.51 -16.29 17.17
C MET A 1 1.13 -15.87 16.74
N ASP A 2 0.34 -15.35 17.67
CA ASP A 2 -0.99 -14.85 17.37
C ASP A 2 -0.91 -13.66 16.43
N ARG A 3 -2.00 -13.41 15.68
CA ARG A 3 -2.10 -12.27 14.78
C ARG A 3 -1.83 -10.94 15.52
N GLU A 4 -2.30 -10.83 16.76
CA GLU A 4 -2.15 -9.63 17.58
C GLU A 4 -0.70 -9.38 18.00
N ASP A 5 0.10 -10.43 18.10
CA ASP A 5 1.50 -10.35 18.51
C ASP A 5 2.47 -10.19 17.34
N ARG A 6 1.95 -10.27 16.13
CA ARG A 6 2.74 -10.18 14.91
C ARG A 6 2.97 -8.72 14.53
N ILE A 7 4.20 -8.41 14.12
CA ILE A 7 4.50 -7.10 13.56
C ILE A 7 3.74 -6.96 12.24
N PRO A 8 2.95 -5.91 12.06
CA PRO A 8 2.25 -5.69 10.79
C PRO A 8 3.21 -5.56 9.61
N ARG A 9 2.81 -6.08 8.47
CA ARG A 9 3.58 -5.99 7.23
C ARG A 9 2.88 -5.07 6.25
N VAL A 10 3.62 -4.08 5.75
CA VAL A 10 3.15 -3.13 4.75
C VAL A 10 3.92 -3.36 3.46
N VAL A 11 3.21 -3.60 2.37
CA VAL A 11 3.81 -3.71 1.04
C VAL A 11 3.70 -2.35 0.37
N ILE A 12 4.82 -1.85 -0.16
CA ILE A 12 4.87 -0.55 -0.84
C ILE A 12 5.37 -0.74 -2.26
N ALA A 13 4.54 -0.38 -3.24
CA ALA A 13 4.87 -0.48 -4.65
C ALA A 13 5.04 0.92 -5.25
N GLU A 14 6.22 1.21 -5.76
CA GLU A 14 6.59 2.48 -6.38
C GLU A 14 7.76 2.25 -7.32
N ASP A 15 7.67 2.68 -8.57
CA ASP A 15 8.73 2.46 -9.53
C ASP A 15 9.86 3.49 -9.45
N ASP A 16 9.59 4.68 -8.91
CA ASP A 16 10.62 5.69 -8.68
C ASP A 16 11.44 5.31 -7.45
N ASP A 17 12.76 5.10 -7.65
CA ASP A 17 13.66 4.65 -6.59
C ASP A 17 13.71 5.61 -5.41
N ASP A 18 13.79 6.91 -5.68
CA ASP A 18 13.88 7.92 -4.62
C ASP A 18 12.60 8.00 -3.81
N MET A 19 11.47 8.02 -4.48
CA MET A 19 10.17 8.05 -3.81
C MET A 19 9.94 6.77 -3.03
N ARG A 20 10.30 5.62 -3.59
CA ARG A 20 10.17 4.34 -2.88
C ARG A 20 10.98 4.33 -1.60
N ASN A 21 12.21 4.83 -1.64
CA ASN A 21 13.06 4.92 -0.47
C ASN A 21 12.47 5.84 0.60
N VAL A 22 11.94 6.99 0.18
CA VAL A 22 11.30 7.93 1.10
C VAL A 22 10.09 7.29 1.78
N LEU A 23 9.24 6.62 1.01
CA LEU A 23 8.05 5.96 1.54
C LEU A 23 8.43 4.84 2.53
N CYS A 24 9.39 4.02 2.17
CA CYS A 24 9.84 2.93 3.04
C CYS A 24 10.41 3.44 4.36
N GLU A 25 11.19 4.51 4.30
CA GLU A 25 11.77 5.13 5.49
C GLU A 25 10.70 5.70 6.41
N LEU A 26 9.75 6.43 5.84
CA LEU A 26 8.62 7.00 6.57
C LEU A 26 7.80 5.91 7.27
N VAL A 27 7.44 4.88 6.53
CA VAL A 27 6.54 3.83 7.03
C VAL A 27 7.24 2.93 8.05
N SER A 28 8.50 2.60 7.83
CA SER A 28 9.24 1.78 8.80
C SER A 28 9.39 2.47 10.15
N GLY A 29 9.32 3.80 10.20
CA GLY A 29 9.31 4.54 11.45
C GLY A 29 8.12 4.23 12.35
N LEU A 30 7.06 3.62 11.82
CA LEU A 30 5.90 3.19 12.60
C LEU A 30 6.10 1.86 13.34
N GLY A 31 7.27 1.23 13.19
CA GLY A 31 7.53 -0.06 13.83
C GLY A 31 6.92 -1.23 13.08
N VAL A 32 6.69 -1.10 11.79
CA VAL A 32 6.13 -2.15 10.94
C VAL A 32 7.20 -2.72 10.02
N GLU A 33 6.98 -3.91 9.52
CA GLU A 33 7.82 -4.50 8.48
C GLU A 33 7.40 -3.93 7.12
N VAL A 34 8.35 -3.48 6.33
CA VAL A 34 8.08 -2.90 5.01
C VAL A 34 8.71 -3.78 3.94
N SER A 35 7.92 -4.14 2.94
CA SER A 35 8.37 -4.92 1.78
C SER A 35 8.19 -4.07 0.53
N PRO A 36 9.29 -3.61 -0.10
CA PRO A 36 9.20 -2.74 -1.27
C PRO A 36 9.06 -3.54 -2.57
N ALA A 37 8.32 -2.97 -3.51
CA ALA A 37 8.21 -3.47 -4.87
C ALA A 37 8.47 -2.33 -5.85
N SER A 38 9.24 -2.58 -6.89
CA SER A 38 9.56 -1.58 -7.92
C SER A 38 8.77 -1.76 -9.20
N SER A 39 7.94 -2.79 -9.27
CA SER A 39 7.16 -3.12 -10.46
C SER A 39 5.91 -3.90 -10.08
N GLY A 40 4.99 -4.03 -11.03
CA GLY A 40 3.81 -4.86 -10.84
C GLY A 40 4.16 -6.33 -10.61
N GLY A 41 5.19 -6.83 -11.28
CA GLY A 41 5.67 -8.20 -11.10
C GLY A 41 6.17 -8.46 -9.68
N ASP A 42 7.01 -7.54 -9.18
CA ASP A 42 7.49 -7.63 -7.80
C ASP A 42 6.32 -7.56 -6.80
N LEU A 43 5.35 -6.69 -7.07
CA LEU A 43 4.18 -6.54 -6.23
C LEU A 43 3.39 -7.84 -6.15
N ILE A 44 3.15 -8.48 -7.28
CA ILE A 44 2.44 -9.76 -7.33
C ILE A 44 3.18 -10.80 -6.49
N MET A 45 4.49 -10.88 -6.61
CA MET A 45 5.30 -11.83 -5.84
C MET A 45 5.16 -11.60 -4.34
N LEU A 46 5.17 -10.35 -3.90
CA LEU A 46 5.02 -10.02 -2.48
C LEU A 46 3.61 -10.30 -1.95
N LEU A 47 2.60 -10.13 -2.78
CA LEU A 47 1.21 -10.39 -2.39
C LEU A 47 0.87 -11.87 -2.38
N THR A 48 1.65 -12.69 -3.07
CA THR A 48 1.41 -14.14 -3.20
C THR A 48 2.41 -15.00 -2.44
N ASP A 49 3.38 -14.40 -1.74
CA ASP A 49 4.27 -15.16 -0.88
C ASP A 49 3.53 -15.62 0.39
N ASP A 50 4.20 -16.42 1.23
CA ASP A 50 3.58 -17.01 2.42
C ASP A 50 3.46 -16.03 3.59
N ASN A 51 3.97 -14.81 3.45
CA ASN A 51 3.95 -13.84 4.53
C ASN A 51 2.66 -13.01 4.48
N PRO A 52 1.93 -12.89 5.58
CA PRO A 52 0.70 -12.08 5.59
C PRO A 52 0.98 -10.61 5.29
N VAL A 53 0.08 -9.97 4.56
CA VAL A 53 0.13 -8.54 4.26
C VAL A 53 -1.01 -7.86 5.00
N ASP A 54 -0.71 -6.78 5.70
CA ASP A 54 -1.71 -6.02 6.49
C ASP A 54 -2.16 -4.74 5.80
N LEU A 55 -1.34 -4.21 4.89
CA LEU A 55 -1.66 -2.99 4.17
C LEU A 55 -0.86 -2.95 2.86
N LEU A 56 -1.50 -2.51 1.80
CA LEU A 56 -0.85 -2.26 0.51
C LEU A 56 -0.88 -0.76 0.22
N ILE A 57 0.29 -0.19 -0.07
CA ILE A 57 0.43 1.16 -0.58
C ILE A 57 1.01 1.03 -1.98
N THR A 58 0.32 1.54 -2.99
CA THR A 58 0.80 1.40 -4.37
C THR A 58 0.57 2.65 -5.18
N ASP A 59 1.56 3.00 -6.01
CA ASP A 59 1.36 3.96 -7.08
C ASP A 59 0.48 3.33 -8.16
N VAL A 60 -0.25 4.16 -8.88
CA VAL A 60 -1.06 3.71 -10.01
C VAL A 60 -0.16 3.33 -11.18
N ARG A 61 0.88 4.12 -11.44
CA ARG A 61 1.73 3.95 -12.62
C ARG A 61 2.99 3.16 -12.30
N MET A 62 3.05 1.98 -12.87
CA MET A 62 4.25 1.15 -12.82
C MET A 62 4.45 0.46 -14.17
N PRO A 63 5.69 0.10 -14.54
CA PRO A 63 5.94 -0.61 -15.79
C PRO A 63 5.13 -1.89 -15.91
N TRP A 64 4.63 -2.16 -17.09
CA TRP A 64 3.95 -3.40 -17.52
C TRP A 64 2.55 -3.60 -16.94
N MET A 65 2.30 -3.21 -15.69
CA MET A 65 1.02 -3.40 -15.05
C MET A 65 0.81 -2.29 -14.03
N THR A 66 -0.34 -1.62 -14.06
CA THR A 66 -0.61 -0.55 -13.10
C THR A 66 -0.85 -1.13 -11.71
N GLY A 67 -0.53 -0.33 -10.69
CA GLY A 67 -0.83 -0.71 -9.31
C GLY A 67 -2.31 -0.98 -9.09
N PHE A 68 -3.18 -0.25 -9.79
CA PHE A 68 -4.62 -0.49 -9.72
C PHE A 68 -4.99 -1.88 -10.26
N GLN A 69 -4.41 -2.29 -11.39
CA GLN A 69 -4.66 -3.61 -11.97
C GLN A 69 -4.26 -4.74 -11.02
N VAL A 70 -3.11 -4.59 -10.35
CA VAL A 70 -2.66 -5.56 -9.36
C VAL A 70 -3.62 -5.59 -8.16
N ALA A 71 -4.02 -4.42 -7.67
CA ALA A 71 -4.96 -4.32 -6.55
C ALA A 71 -6.30 -4.97 -6.87
N LEU A 72 -6.82 -4.73 -8.07
CA LEU A 72 -8.08 -5.33 -8.52
C LEU A 72 -7.96 -6.85 -8.60
N SER A 73 -6.87 -7.35 -9.17
CA SER A 73 -6.60 -8.77 -9.27
C SER A 73 -6.52 -9.41 -7.88
N ALA A 74 -5.85 -8.75 -6.95
CA ALA A 74 -5.73 -9.23 -5.57
C ALA A 74 -7.11 -9.31 -4.90
N ARG A 75 -7.96 -8.30 -5.07
CA ARG A 75 -9.33 -8.31 -4.55
C ARG A 75 -10.14 -9.47 -5.14
N ASN A 76 -10.02 -9.68 -6.44
CA ASN A 76 -10.74 -10.76 -7.12
C ASN A 76 -10.28 -12.14 -6.66
N SER A 77 -9.04 -12.23 -6.18
CA SER A 77 -8.49 -13.47 -5.61
C SER A 77 -8.83 -13.65 -4.12
N GLY A 78 -9.56 -12.71 -3.52
CA GLY A 78 -9.99 -12.82 -2.13
C GLY A 78 -9.11 -12.11 -1.12
N LEU A 79 -8.08 -11.41 -1.54
CA LEU A 79 -7.23 -10.65 -0.63
C LEU A 79 -7.98 -9.43 -0.08
N ARG A 80 -8.15 -9.37 1.24
CA ARG A 80 -8.97 -8.36 1.92
C ARG A 80 -8.16 -7.38 2.74
N VAL A 81 -7.01 -6.95 2.23
CA VAL A 81 -6.20 -5.96 2.93
C VAL A 81 -6.64 -4.55 2.54
N PRO A 82 -6.50 -3.57 3.45
CA PRO A 82 -6.72 -2.18 3.08
C PRO A 82 -5.66 -1.73 2.07
N ILE A 83 -6.06 -0.84 1.17
CA ILE A 83 -5.20 -0.37 0.08
C ILE A 83 -5.19 1.16 0.07
N ILE A 84 -4.00 1.73 -0.01
CA ILE A 84 -3.81 3.16 -0.27
C ILE A 84 -3.22 3.31 -1.66
N ILE A 85 -3.99 3.93 -2.56
CA ILE A 85 -3.54 4.21 -3.92
C ILE A 85 -2.97 5.62 -3.95
N VAL A 86 -1.73 5.76 -4.39
CA VAL A 86 -1.04 7.05 -4.47
C VAL A 86 -0.91 7.44 -5.92
N THR A 87 -1.26 8.68 -6.27
CA THR A 87 -1.18 9.14 -7.66
C THR A 87 -0.93 10.64 -7.77
N ALA A 88 -0.18 11.02 -8.81
CA ALA A 88 0.00 12.42 -9.18
C ALA A 88 -1.19 12.98 -9.96
N PHE A 89 -2.06 12.12 -10.48
CA PHE A 89 -3.16 12.50 -11.37
C PHE A 89 -4.49 11.92 -10.90
N PRO A 90 -5.01 12.41 -9.76
CA PRO A 90 -6.31 11.94 -9.27
C PRO A 90 -7.43 12.54 -10.13
N ASP A 91 -8.12 11.70 -10.87
CA ASP A 91 -9.29 12.12 -11.64
C ASP A 91 -10.55 11.38 -11.14
N ASP A 92 -11.70 11.81 -11.62
CA ASP A 92 -12.98 11.24 -11.16
C ASP A 92 -13.12 9.77 -11.54
N HIS A 93 -12.57 9.37 -12.68
CA HIS A 93 -12.61 7.98 -13.11
C HIS A 93 -11.81 7.09 -12.13
N LEU A 94 -10.60 7.52 -11.78
CA LEU A 94 -9.78 6.78 -10.83
C LEU A 94 -10.42 6.75 -9.45
N ARG A 95 -11.01 7.86 -9.00
CA ARG A 95 -11.70 7.92 -7.71
C ARG A 95 -12.84 6.91 -7.64
N ALA A 96 -13.62 6.82 -8.71
CA ALA A 96 -14.70 5.85 -8.79
C ALA A 96 -14.18 4.41 -8.78
N GLN A 97 -13.09 4.14 -9.49
CA GLN A 97 -12.48 2.82 -9.51
C GLN A 97 -11.96 2.40 -8.13
N VAL A 98 -11.31 3.32 -7.42
CA VAL A 98 -10.79 3.07 -6.07
C VAL A 98 -11.93 2.79 -5.10
N GLU A 99 -13.00 3.56 -5.19
CA GLU A 99 -14.19 3.36 -4.38
C GLU A 99 -14.80 1.98 -4.62
N HIS A 100 -14.82 1.54 -5.85
CA HIS A 100 -15.35 0.24 -6.24
C HIS A 100 -14.51 -0.94 -5.72
N LEU A 101 -13.22 -0.75 -5.50
CA LEU A 101 -12.37 -1.79 -4.91
C LEU A 101 -12.81 -2.20 -3.51
N GLY A 102 -13.34 -1.26 -2.74
CA GLY A 102 -13.65 -1.50 -1.33
C GLY A 102 -12.39 -1.51 -0.46
N SER A 103 -12.49 -0.98 0.73
CA SER A 103 -11.36 -0.84 1.67
C SER A 103 -10.13 -0.22 1.01
N ALA A 104 -10.35 0.78 0.19
CA ALA A 104 -9.29 1.46 -0.54
C ALA A 104 -9.51 2.96 -0.49
N VAL A 105 -8.42 3.72 -0.41
CA VAL A 105 -8.45 5.17 -0.43
C VAL A 105 -7.43 5.71 -1.43
N LEU A 106 -7.67 6.90 -1.91
CA LEU A 106 -6.80 7.59 -2.84
C LEU A 106 -6.05 8.71 -2.12
N LEU A 107 -4.74 8.78 -2.31
CA LEU A 107 -3.91 9.86 -1.79
C LEU A 107 -3.22 10.54 -2.97
N ALA A 108 -3.48 11.84 -3.14
CA ALA A 108 -2.91 12.61 -4.25
C ALA A 108 -1.49 13.07 -3.91
N LYS A 109 -0.60 12.98 -4.89
CA LYS A 109 0.74 13.58 -4.81
C LYS A 109 0.66 15.04 -5.25
N PRO A 110 1.40 15.96 -4.64
CA PRO A 110 2.24 15.76 -3.46
C PRO A 110 1.39 15.69 -2.18
N PHE A 111 1.81 14.89 -1.23
CA PHE A 111 1.13 14.78 0.06
C PHE A 111 2.10 15.09 1.18
N ARG A 112 1.57 15.47 2.34
CA ARG A 112 2.39 15.63 3.54
C ARG A 112 2.62 14.28 4.19
N PRO A 113 3.78 14.06 4.80
CA PRO A 113 4.03 12.80 5.53
C PRO A 113 2.93 12.47 6.53
N GLU A 114 2.40 13.45 7.23
CA GLU A 114 1.34 13.24 8.23
C GLU A 114 0.06 12.70 7.62
N GLU A 115 -0.26 13.08 6.39
CA GLU A 115 -1.44 12.56 5.70
C GLU A 115 -1.32 11.07 5.45
N LEU A 116 -0.16 10.65 4.95
CA LEU A 116 0.10 9.22 4.70
C LEU A 116 0.11 8.43 6.00
N LEU A 117 0.84 8.90 7.00
CA LEU A 117 0.96 8.21 8.27
C LEU A 117 -0.39 8.08 8.98
N SER A 118 -1.22 9.11 8.89
CA SER A 118 -2.58 9.07 9.46
C SER A 118 -3.44 8.01 8.80
N LEU A 119 -3.39 7.92 7.46
CA LEU A 119 -4.12 6.90 6.71
C LEU A 119 -3.65 5.50 7.07
N ILE A 120 -2.35 5.32 7.27
CA ILE A 120 -1.78 4.03 7.64
C ILE A 120 -2.24 3.61 9.03
N ARG A 121 -2.13 4.52 10.02
CA ARG A 121 -2.52 4.22 11.39
C ARG A 121 -3.98 3.82 11.51
N ALA A 122 -4.84 4.46 10.73
CA ALA A 122 -6.27 4.16 10.74
C ALA A 122 -6.59 2.78 10.17
N ARG A 123 -5.67 2.17 9.43
CA ARG A 123 -5.91 0.93 8.68
C ARG A 123 -5.14 -0.27 9.18
N LEU A 124 -4.10 -0.06 9.98
CA LEU A 124 -3.33 -1.16 10.53
C LEU A 124 -3.96 -1.69 11.82
N PRO A 125 -3.78 -2.99 12.09
CA PRO A 125 -4.19 -3.51 13.40
C PRO A 125 -3.33 -2.90 14.51
N ALA A 126 -3.94 -2.64 15.66
CA ALA A 126 -3.22 -2.17 16.83
C ALA A 126 -2.46 -3.33 17.46
N PRO A 127 -1.35 -3.07 18.20
CA PRO A 127 -0.76 -1.78 18.39
C PRO A 127 0.27 -1.43 17.31
N VAL A 128 0.25 -0.17 16.90
CA VAL A 128 1.28 0.37 16.00
C VAL A 128 2.04 1.41 16.81
N ALA A 129 3.37 1.44 16.62
CA ALA A 129 4.20 2.41 17.31
C ALA A 129 3.75 3.83 16.97
N THR A 130 3.59 4.65 18.00
CA THR A 130 3.33 6.08 17.82
C THR A 130 4.66 6.78 17.70
N ALA A 131 4.96 7.22 16.52
CA ALA A 131 6.19 7.96 16.29
C ALA A 131 6.07 9.38 16.85
#